data_192ddde9a819ad23da3802a5a18e1f6d
#
_entry.id   192ddde9a819ad23da3802a5a18e1f6d
#
_cell.length_a   1.000
_cell.length_b   1.000
_cell.length_c   1.000
_cell.angle_alpha   90.00
_cell.angle_beta   90.00
_cell.angle_gamma   90.00
#
_symmetry.space_group_name_H-M   'P 1'
#
loop_
_entity.id
_entity.type
_entity.pdbx_description
1 polymer ?
#
loop_
_entity_poly.entity_id
_entity_poly.type
_entity_poly.pdbx_seq_one_letter_code
_entity_poly.pdbx_strand_id
1 'polypeptide(L)'
;MRPFWREVRAWLQASTGWPVQCPGTAHPLHAFRWMVSKPVYNNNRGGTSAGWTIKLGDSPVIGTAIHSGSDVGRACQSLMCIPDPDRQREEDPFTEHFIADFPTQIIVHRSRFQVDLNRAREAAVYRSPDQSWGLNVWREPPAEEFVNESLAFHDAFYGELKRVLADVEKRYGRFVLVDVHSYNHRREGPKAVPASQDGAPDINIGTSSMDRARWAPVVDAFMEALRGRRFNGEPIDVRENVLFQGKGEQTRFVHANFPETGCAIAVEFKKIFMDEWSGKPDWGAIERLRAMLASTVPVLEAAVRGMT
;
A
#
# COMPACT_ATOMS: atom_id res chain seq x y z
N MET A 1 -15.08 -0.54 -22.67
CA MET A 1 -14.31 -0.56 -21.40
C MET A 1 -14.91 -1.54 -20.40
N ARG A 2 -14.95 -2.86 -20.69
CA ARG A 2 -15.52 -3.88 -19.79
C ARG A 2 -14.85 -5.26 -19.78
N PRO A 3 -13.59 -5.52 -20.24
CA PRO A 3 -13.00 -6.85 -20.07
C PRO A 3 -12.09 -6.96 -18.83
N PHE A 4 -11.38 -5.90 -18.45
CA PHE A 4 -10.30 -5.96 -17.45
C PHE A 4 -10.75 -6.40 -16.04
N TRP A 5 -11.85 -5.86 -15.53
CA TRP A 5 -12.40 -6.26 -14.22
C TRP A 5 -12.98 -7.69 -14.21
N ARG A 6 -13.29 -8.26 -15.38
CA ARG A 6 -13.75 -9.65 -15.46
C ARG A 6 -12.61 -10.65 -15.30
N GLU A 7 -11.42 -10.35 -15.80
CA GLU A 7 -10.26 -11.26 -15.66
C GLU A 7 -9.65 -11.18 -14.27
N VAL A 8 -9.53 -10.00 -13.70
CA VAL A 8 -9.16 -9.83 -12.27
C VAL A 8 -10.24 -10.42 -11.36
N ARG A 9 -11.53 -10.29 -11.68
CA ARG A 9 -12.61 -10.99 -10.96
C ARG A 9 -12.54 -12.50 -11.11
N ALA A 10 -12.25 -13.03 -12.29
CA ALA A 10 -12.13 -14.47 -12.49
C ALA A 10 -10.94 -15.04 -11.72
N TRP A 11 -9.82 -14.30 -11.69
CA TRP A 11 -8.66 -14.67 -10.90
C TRP A 11 -8.90 -14.52 -9.38
N LEU A 12 -9.71 -13.55 -8.96
CA LEU A 12 -10.13 -13.33 -7.57
C LEU A 12 -11.29 -14.26 -7.13
N GLN A 13 -12.20 -14.65 -8.05
CA GLN A 13 -13.38 -15.47 -7.74
C GLN A 13 -13.10 -16.97 -7.66
N ALA A 14 -11.98 -17.47 -8.19
CA ALA A 14 -11.60 -18.87 -8.08
C ALA A 14 -11.28 -19.31 -6.63
N SER A 15 -11.24 -18.38 -5.67
CA SER A 15 -10.83 -18.63 -4.29
C SER A 15 -11.94 -18.58 -3.22
N THR A 16 -13.23 -18.46 -3.60
CA THR A 16 -14.31 -18.32 -2.61
C THR A 16 -15.16 -19.57 -2.47
N GLY A 17 -14.63 -20.59 -1.80
CA GLY A 17 -15.36 -21.82 -1.44
C GLY A 17 -15.80 -21.96 0.02
N TRP A 18 -15.70 -20.93 0.87
CA TRP A 18 -16.04 -21.05 2.30
C TRP A 18 -16.90 -19.88 2.79
N PRO A 19 -18.14 -20.14 3.24
CA PRO A 19 -18.90 -19.17 4.00
C PRO A 19 -18.28 -19.08 5.40
N VAL A 20 -17.59 -18.00 5.71
CA VAL A 20 -17.14 -17.70 7.08
C VAL A 20 -18.37 -17.29 7.89
N GLN A 21 -18.87 -18.20 8.73
CA GLN A 21 -19.85 -17.85 9.75
C GLN A 21 -19.14 -17.12 10.89
N CYS A 22 -19.62 -15.93 11.23
CA CYS A 22 -19.09 -15.17 12.37
C CYS A 22 -19.32 -15.93 13.68
N PRO A 23 -18.29 -16.15 14.53
CA PRO A 23 -18.50 -16.69 15.87
C PRO A 23 -19.36 -15.72 16.69
N GLY A 24 -20.49 -16.20 17.22
CA GLY A 24 -21.42 -15.37 18.01
C GLY A 24 -20.84 -15.03 19.38
N THR A 25 -20.71 -13.73 19.69
CA THR A 25 -20.75 -13.21 21.07
C THR A 25 -21.32 -11.79 21.05
N ALA A 26 -22.45 -11.59 21.73
CA ALA A 26 -23.06 -10.29 21.93
C ALA A 26 -22.35 -9.54 23.06
N HIS A 27 -21.88 -8.31 22.80
CA HIS A 27 -21.52 -7.35 23.84
C HIS A 27 -22.15 -5.98 23.54
N PRO A 28 -22.61 -5.23 24.57
CA PRO A 28 -23.32 -3.98 24.38
C PRO A 28 -22.38 -2.84 23.93
N LEU A 29 -22.86 -2.06 22.99
CA LEU A 29 -22.20 -0.87 22.43
C LEU A 29 -22.16 0.25 23.48
N HIS A 30 -20.96 0.67 23.88
CA HIS A 30 -20.71 1.97 24.47
C HIS A 30 -20.03 2.87 23.42
N ALA A 31 -20.69 3.98 23.12
CA ALA A 31 -20.18 4.99 22.19
C ALA A 31 -18.87 5.60 22.76
N PHE A 32 -17.75 5.30 22.08
CA PHE A 32 -16.46 5.97 22.33
C PHE A 32 -16.18 6.96 21.21
N ARG A 33 -16.14 8.23 21.59
CA ARG A 33 -15.75 9.34 20.70
C ARG A 33 -14.23 9.33 20.53
N TRP A 34 -13.75 9.00 19.34
CA TRP A 34 -12.33 9.13 18.98
C TRP A 34 -11.98 10.60 18.81
N MET A 35 -11.11 11.11 19.67
CA MET A 35 -10.44 12.39 19.40
C MET A 35 -9.38 12.14 18.34
N VAL A 36 -9.58 12.66 17.13
CA VAL A 36 -8.50 12.85 16.18
C VAL A 36 -7.57 13.90 16.81
N SER A 37 -6.52 13.46 17.46
CA SER A 37 -5.52 14.37 17.99
C SER A 37 -4.83 15.05 16.82
N LYS A 38 -4.84 16.40 16.82
CA LYS A 38 -4.03 17.17 15.86
C LYS A 38 -2.59 16.70 15.98
N PRO A 39 -1.86 16.48 14.87
CA PRO A 39 -0.47 16.05 14.90
C PRO A 39 0.33 17.05 15.74
N VAL A 40 1.01 16.55 16.79
CA VAL A 40 1.94 17.36 17.57
C VAL A 40 3.23 17.41 16.79
N TYR A 41 3.46 18.54 16.11
CA TYR A 41 4.72 18.80 15.43
C TYR A 41 5.82 19.00 16.48
N ASN A 42 6.71 18.02 16.59
CA ASN A 42 7.99 18.24 17.24
C ASN A 42 8.97 18.74 16.16
N ASN A 43 9.75 19.80 16.45
CA ASN A 43 10.67 20.47 15.50
C ASN A 43 11.86 19.59 15.03
N ASN A 44 11.85 18.30 15.28
CA ASN A 44 12.71 17.29 14.67
C ASN A 44 11.98 16.69 13.48
N ARG A 45 12.14 17.27 12.28
CA ARG A 45 11.88 16.80 10.92
C ARG A 45 11.05 15.50 10.80
N GLY A 46 9.87 15.43 11.42
CA GLY A 46 8.95 14.30 11.36
C GLY A 46 7.85 14.36 12.41
N GLY A 47 6.78 13.64 12.21
CA GLY A 47 5.64 13.57 13.13
C GLY A 47 5.07 12.15 13.24
N THR A 48 4.59 11.78 14.43
CA THR A 48 3.82 10.57 14.65
C THR A 48 2.42 10.96 15.07
N SER A 49 1.41 10.43 14.38
CA SER A 49 0.02 10.49 14.79
C SER A 49 -0.43 9.11 15.30
N ALA A 50 -1.64 9.03 15.86
CA ALA A 50 -2.21 7.74 16.25
C ALA A 50 -2.44 6.78 15.05
N GLY A 51 -2.23 7.21 13.81
CA GLY A 51 -2.51 6.41 12.61
C GLY A 51 -1.39 6.31 11.58
N TRP A 52 -0.38 7.20 11.61
CA TRP A 52 0.77 7.16 10.71
C TRP A 52 2.00 7.82 11.30
N THR A 53 3.16 7.46 10.75
CA THR A 53 4.46 8.08 11.04
C THR A 53 5.01 8.71 9.77
N ILE A 54 5.53 9.94 9.88
CA ILE A 54 6.25 10.63 8.82
C ILE A 54 7.65 10.97 9.32
N LYS A 55 8.67 10.50 8.60
CA LYS A 55 10.06 10.90 8.76
C LYS A 55 10.45 11.73 7.54
N LEU A 56 10.89 12.97 7.73
CA LEU A 56 11.31 13.86 6.65
C LEU A 56 12.83 13.86 6.53
N GLY A 57 13.33 13.65 5.32
CA GLY A 57 14.75 13.75 4.96
C GLY A 57 15.02 14.82 3.93
N ASP A 58 16.27 14.91 3.51
CA ASP A 58 16.76 15.90 2.55
C ASP A 58 16.94 15.27 1.16
N SER A 59 15.82 14.89 0.52
CA SER A 59 15.81 14.23 -0.80
C SER A 59 14.45 14.44 -1.47
N PRO A 60 14.41 14.49 -2.81
CA PRO A 60 13.16 14.47 -3.58
C PRO A 60 12.52 13.06 -3.63
N VAL A 61 13.12 12.03 -3.03
CA VAL A 61 12.62 10.64 -3.05
C VAL A 61 11.92 10.30 -1.75
N ILE A 62 10.69 9.82 -1.87
CA ILE A 62 9.78 9.51 -0.78
C ILE A 62 9.38 8.04 -0.89
N GLY A 63 9.46 7.28 0.20
CA GLY A 63 8.90 5.92 0.30
C GLY A 63 7.62 5.95 1.12
N THR A 64 6.59 5.25 0.66
CA THR A 64 5.34 5.08 1.40
C THR A 64 4.97 3.61 1.57
N ALA A 65 4.42 3.25 2.73
CA ALA A 65 3.89 1.93 3.05
C ALA A 65 2.52 2.12 3.72
N ILE A 66 1.49 2.33 2.89
CA ILE A 66 0.16 2.73 3.39
C ILE A 66 -0.72 1.55 3.82
N HIS A 67 -0.32 0.33 3.53
CA HIS A 67 -1.01 -0.89 3.91
C HIS A 67 -0.20 -1.81 4.83
N SER A 68 0.97 -1.36 5.33
CA SER A 68 1.80 -2.16 6.25
C SER A 68 1.13 -2.35 7.61
N GLY A 69 0.28 -1.40 8.02
CA GLY A 69 -0.35 -1.38 9.32
C GLY A 69 -1.49 -2.37 9.47
N SER A 70 -1.60 -2.93 10.68
CA SER A 70 -2.66 -3.85 11.09
C SER A 70 -3.47 -3.34 12.28
N ASP A 71 -3.24 -2.10 12.73
CA ASP A 71 -3.97 -1.52 13.84
C ASP A 71 -5.44 -1.32 13.50
N VAL A 72 -6.30 -1.93 14.31
CA VAL A 72 -7.73 -1.66 14.33
C VAL A 72 -8.11 -1.14 15.71
N GLY A 73 -8.80 -0.01 15.77
CA GLY A 73 -9.29 0.50 17.04
C GLY A 73 -10.26 -0.51 17.71
N ARG A 74 -10.36 -0.51 19.04
CA ARG A 74 -11.23 -1.45 19.78
C ARG A 74 -12.67 -1.47 19.29
N ALA A 75 -13.23 -0.30 18.95
CA ALA A 75 -14.56 -0.19 18.40
C ALA A 75 -14.65 -0.91 17.03
N CYS A 76 -13.69 -0.69 16.16
CA CYS A 76 -13.60 -1.37 14.86
C CYS A 76 -13.47 -2.89 15.02
N GLN A 77 -12.59 -3.35 15.91
CA GLN A 77 -12.38 -4.78 16.17
C GLN A 77 -13.66 -5.48 16.63
N SER A 78 -14.49 -4.82 17.45
CA SER A 78 -15.77 -5.40 17.89
C SER A 78 -16.80 -5.55 16.77
N LEU A 79 -16.71 -4.73 15.72
CA LEU A 79 -17.58 -4.78 14.55
C LEU A 79 -17.09 -5.78 13.49
N MET A 80 -15.82 -6.14 13.50
CA MET A 80 -15.23 -7.04 12.50
C MET A 80 -15.67 -8.49 12.68
N CYS A 81 -15.89 -9.15 11.55
CA CYS A 81 -16.14 -10.58 11.43
C CYS A 81 -14.93 -11.33 10.88
N ILE A 82 -14.10 -10.65 10.07
CA ILE A 82 -12.92 -11.24 9.45
C ILE A 82 -11.92 -11.72 10.50
N PRO A 83 -11.44 -12.98 10.42
CA PRO A 83 -10.38 -13.46 11.29
C PRO A 83 -9.06 -12.69 11.09
N ASP A 84 -8.31 -12.45 12.16
CA ASP A 84 -7.02 -11.72 12.07
C ASP A 84 -6.02 -12.32 11.06
N PRO A 85 -5.85 -13.66 10.94
CA PRO A 85 -4.95 -14.22 9.93
C PRO A 85 -5.38 -13.89 8.49
N ASP A 86 -6.69 -13.91 8.20
CA ASP A 86 -7.21 -13.60 6.87
C ASP A 86 -7.06 -12.11 6.56
N ARG A 87 -7.29 -11.26 7.57
CA ARG A 87 -7.08 -9.82 7.50
C ARG A 87 -5.62 -9.48 7.21
N GLN A 88 -4.69 -10.02 8.00
CA GLN A 88 -3.24 -9.80 7.84
C GLN A 88 -2.70 -10.33 6.51
N ARG A 89 -3.28 -11.40 5.98
CA ARG A 89 -2.93 -11.92 4.67
C ARG A 89 -3.23 -10.94 3.54
N GLU A 90 -4.32 -10.15 3.64
CA GLU A 90 -4.70 -9.16 2.63
C GLU A 90 -4.17 -7.74 2.94
N GLU A 91 -3.55 -7.53 4.09
CA GLU A 91 -2.68 -6.39 4.37
C GLU A 91 -1.30 -6.60 3.72
N ASP A 92 -0.43 -5.58 3.80
CA ASP A 92 0.92 -5.64 3.23
C ASP A 92 1.99 -5.61 4.34
N PRO A 93 2.00 -6.63 5.25
CA PRO A 93 2.91 -6.65 6.39
C PRO A 93 4.38 -6.60 5.92
N PHE A 94 5.22 -5.95 6.72
CA PHE A 94 6.66 -5.77 6.50
C PHE A 94 7.05 -4.82 5.37
N THR A 95 6.12 -4.23 4.62
CA THR A 95 6.45 -3.27 3.55
C THR A 95 7.08 -1.99 4.09
N GLU A 96 6.83 -1.62 5.35
CA GLU A 96 7.53 -0.53 6.04
C GLU A 96 9.04 -0.77 6.16
N HIS A 97 9.48 -2.03 6.24
CA HIS A 97 10.91 -2.37 6.26
C HIS A 97 11.57 -2.07 4.91
N PHE A 98 10.85 -2.24 3.80
CA PHE A 98 11.44 -2.02 2.47
C PHE A 98 11.79 -0.55 2.22
N ILE A 99 11.08 0.38 2.88
CA ILE A 99 11.34 1.81 2.78
C ILE A 99 12.19 2.38 3.92
N ALA A 100 12.70 1.54 4.83
CA ALA A 100 13.41 1.99 6.04
C ALA A 100 14.65 2.85 5.75
N ASP A 101 15.28 2.68 4.59
CA ASP A 101 16.44 3.47 4.14
C ASP A 101 16.07 4.64 3.21
N PHE A 102 14.79 4.86 2.95
CA PHE A 102 14.38 6.04 2.21
C PHE A 102 14.57 7.30 3.05
N PRO A 103 15.04 8.41 2.45
CA PRO A 103 15.25 9.67 3.16
C PRO A 103 13.97 10.19 3.80
N THR A 104 12.88 10.23 3.02
CA THR A 104 11.54 10.55 3.53
C THR A 104 10.67 9.28 3.51
N GLN A 105 10.01 9.02 4.64
CA GLN A 105 9.19 7.82 4.84
C GLN A 105 7.81 8.21 5.35
N ILE A 106 6.77 7.58 4.81
CA ILE A 106 5.40 7.70 5.29
C ILE A 106 4.86 6.29 5.53
N ILE A 107 4.61 5.95 6.79
CA ILE A 107 4.18 4.62 7.21
C ILE A 107 2.82 4.76 7.87
N VAL A 108 1.81 4.05 7.39
CA VAL A 108 0.48 4.00 7.99
C VAL A 108 0.36 2.77 8.88
N HIS A 109 -0.11 2.97 10.12
CA HIS A 109 -0.29 1.92 11.11
C HIS A 109 -1.71 1.34 11.09
N ARG A 110 -2.67 2.13 10.61
CA ARG A 110 -4.08 1.74 10.51
C ARG A 110 -4.29 0.67 9.46
N SER A 111 -5.03 -0.39 9.82
CA SER A 111 -5.44 -1.44 8.90
C SER A 111 -6.29 -0.91 7.75
N ARG A 112 -6.02 -1.37 6.52
CA ARG A 112 -6.85 -1.09 5.34
C ARG A 112 -8.29 -1.59 5.49
N PHE A 113 -8.53 -2.53 6.39
CA PHE A 113 -9.88 -3.05 6.65
C PHE A 113 -10.73 -2.11 7.51
N GLN A 114 -10.12 -1.15 8.20
CA GLN A 114 -10.85 -0.05 8.81
C GLN A 114 -11.07 1.08 7.81
N VAL A 115 -10.01 1.46 7.08
CA VAL A 115 -10.06 2.48 6.02
C VAL A 115 -8.95 2.24 5.01
N ASP A 116 -9.31 1.95 3.77
CA ASP A 116 -8.35 1.68 2.69
C ASP A 116 -7.93 2.99 2.02
N LEU A 117 -6.72 3.46 2.37
CA LEU A 117 -6.15 4.68 1.82
C LEU A 117 -5.76 4.55 0.34
N ASN A 118 -5.75 3.35 -0.23
CA ASN A 118 -5.49 3.16 -1.66
C ASN A 118 -6.77 3.10 -2.50
N ARG A 119 -7.90 3.52 -1.92
CA ARG A 119 -9.19 3.67 -2.60
C ARG A 119 -9.66 5.11 -2.54
N ALA A 120 -10.43 5.50 -3.55
CA ALA A 120 -11.14 6.78 -3.52
C ALA A 120 -11.99 6.87 -2.25
N ARG A 121 -12.13 8.08 -1.72
CA ARG A 121 -12.78 8.35 -0.43
C ARG A 121 -14.11 7.59 -0.23
N GLU A 122 -14.96 7.59 -1.26
CA GLU A 122 -16.30 6.98 -1.23
C GLU A 122 -16.26 5.44 -1.13
N ALA A 123 -15.13 4.84 -1.50
CA ALA A 123 -14.90 3.40 -1.50
C ALA A 123 -13.88 2.97 -0.42
N ALA A 124 -13.39 3.89 0.41
CA ALA A 124 -12.32 3.62 1.37
C ALA A 124 -12.76 2.75 2.56
N VAL A 125 -14.05 2.64 2.85
CA VAL A 125 -14.60 1.70 3.81
C VAL A 125 -15.35 0.61 3.06
N TYR A 126 -14.92 -0.63 3.20
CA TYR A 126 -15.59 -1.78 2.57
C TYR A 126 -16.98 -1.96 3.17
N ARG A 127 -18.03 -2.02 2.37
CA ARG A 127 -19.42 -2.19 2.82
C ARG A 127 -20.01 -3.54 2.43
N SER A 128 -19.34 -4.25 1.53
CA SER A 128 -19.77 -5.56 1.05
C SER A 128 -18.57 -6.44 0.71
N PRO A 129 -18.74 -7.77 0.70
CA PRO A 129 -17.67 -8.70 0.30
C PRO A 129 -17.10 -8.45 -1.08
N ASP A 130 -17.89 -7.95 -2.03
CA ASP A 130 -17.41 -7.60 -3.38
C ASP A 130 -16.31 -6.53 -3.39
N GLN A 131 -16.27 -5.71 -2.35
CA GLN A 131 -15.27 -4.67 -2.19
C GLN A 131 -14.00 -5.17 -1.49
N SER A 132 -14.05 -6.36 -0.88
CA SER A 132 -13.00 -6.96 -0.04
C SER A 132 -12.66 -8.40 -0.45
N TRP A 133 -12.51 -8.64 -1.77
CA TRP A 133 -12.10 -9.96 -2.34
C TRP A 133 -12.99 -11.13 -1.91
N GLY A 134 -14.26 -10.88 -1.63
CA GLY A 134 -15.21 -11.89 -1.15
C GLY A 134 -15.19 -12.10 0.36
N LEU A 135 -14.37 -11.37 1.11
CA LEU A 135 -14.27 -11.49 2.56
C LEU A 135 -15.41 -10.76 3.27
N ASN A 136 -16.02 -11.40 4.26
CA ASN A 136 -16.94 -10.74 5.17
C ASN A 136 -16.14 -9.96 6.22
N VAL A 137 -16.05 -8.66 6.05
CA VAL A 137 -15.30 -7.79 6.96
C VAL A 137 -16.06 -7.54 8.25
N TRP A 138 -17.38 -7.33 8.16
CA TRP A 138 -18.22 -6.85 9.25
C TRP A 138 -19.25 -7.90 9.68
N ARG A 139 -19.57 -7.94 10.98
CA ARG A 139 -20.68 -8.75 11.53
C ARG A 139 -22.03 -8.26 11.04
N GLU A 140 -22.14 -6.94 10.96
CA GLU A 140 -23.30 -6.20 10.44
C GLU A 140 -22.75 -5.01 9.62
N PRO A 141 -23.52 -4.46 8.67
CA PRO A 141 -23.09 -3.27 7.95
C PRO A 141 -22.64 -2.17 8.92
N PRO A 142 -21.48 -1.56 8.75
CA PRO A 142 -20.97 -0.55 9.66
C PRO A 142 -21.90 0.66 9.70
N ALA A 143 -22.18 1.15 10.90
CA ALA A 143 -22.99 2.36 11.11
C ALA A 143 -22.33 3.56 10.42
N GLU A 144 -23.15 4.50 9.93
CA GLU A 144 -22.67 5.68 9.21
C GLU A 144 -21.74 6.55 10.08
N GLU A 145 -21.93 6.57 11.39
CA GLU A 145 -21.01 7.28 12.30
C GLU A 145 -19.59 6.71 12.23
N PHE A 146 -19.44 5.39 12.29
CA PHE A 146 -18.14 4.72 12.13
C PHE A 146 -17.53 4.95 10.74
N VAL A 147 -18.36 4.91 9.69
CA VAL A 147 -17.93 5.19 8.33
C VAL A 147 -17.40 6.62 8.22
N ASN A 148 -18.13 7.60 8.75
CA ASN A 148 -17.74 9.01 8.72
C ASN A 148 -16.44 9.26 9.50
N GLU A 149 -16.23 8.60 10.64
CA GLU A 149 -14.96 8.67 11.38
C GLU A 149 -13.80 8.10 10.56
N SER A 150 -14.01 6.95 9.91
CA SER A 150 -13.01 6.33 9.04
C SER A 150 -12.69 7.21 7.81
N LEU A 151 -13.69 7.84 7.22
CA LEU A 151 -13.51 8.78 6.10
C LEU A 151 -12.82 10.08 6.56
N ALA A 152 -13.05 10.55 7.78
CA ALA A 152 -12.33 11.68 8.34
C ALA A 152 -10.82 11.36 8.53
N PHE A 153 -10.48 10.11 8.83
CA PHE A 153 -9.09 9.65 8.85
C PHE A 153 -8.46 9.69 7.45
N HIS A 154 -9.20 9.23 6.43
CA HIS A 154 -8.78 9.31 5.03
C HIS A 154 -8.51 10.76 4.61
N ASP A 155 -9.43 11.67 4.89
CA ASP A 155 -9.30 13.09 4.58
C ASP A 155 -8.07 13.72 5.27
N ALA A 156 -7.86 13.39 6.56
CA ALA A 156 -6.72 13.89 7.33
C ALA A 156 -5.38 13.38 6.78
N PHE A 157 -5.31 12.10 6.37
CA PHE A 157 -4.11 11.53 5.76
C PHE A 157 -3.77 12.22 4.45
N TYR A 158 -4.74 12.36 3.54
CA TYR A 158 -4.49 13.00 2.23
C TYR A 158 -4.22 14.50 2.35
N GLY A 159 -4.80 15.19 3.34
CA GLY A 159 -4.44 16.57 3.67
C GLY A 159 -2.99 16.69 4.11
N GLU A 160 -2.51 15.79 4.96
CA GLU A 160 -1.13 15.76 5.42
C GLU A 160 -0.15 15.33 4.30
N LEU A 161 -0.50 14.30 3.52
CA LEU A 161 0.27 13.89 2.36
C LEU A 161 0.49 15.07 1.39
N LYS A 162 -0.60 15.79 1.05
CA LYS A 162 -0.51 16.98 0.18
C LYS A 162 0.46 18.02 0.71
N ARG A 163 0.40 18.29 2.01
CA ARG A 163 1.30 19.25 2.67
C ARG A 163 2.76 18.82 2.56
N VAL A 164 3.07 17.55 2.87
CA VAL A 164 4.42 17.00 2.77
C VAL A 164 4.95 17.08 1.34
N LEU A 165 4.13 16.66 0.36
CA LEU A 165 4.53 16.69 -1.05
C LEU A 165 4.77 18.12 -1.57
N ALA A 166 3.93 19.08 -1.18
CA ALA A 166 4.11 20.48 -1.53
C ALA A 166 5.40 21.07 -0.92
N ASP A 167 5.75 20.67 0.31
CA ASP A 167 7.01 21.08 0.93
C ASP A 167 8.22 20.47 0.20
N VAL A 168 8.13 19.23 -0.27
CA VAL A 168 9.18 18.58 -1.07
C VAL A 168 9.29 19.22 -2.44
N GLU A 169 8.16 19.44 -3.13
CA GLU A 169 8.11 20.16 -4.42
C GLU A 169 8.75 21.54 -4.33
N LYS A 170 8.41 22.31 -3.31
CA LYS A 170 8.97 23.65 -3.08
C LYS A 170 10.50 23.62 -2.92
N ARG A 171 11.05 22.55 -2.32
CA ARG A 171 12.49 22.43 -2.06
C ARG A 171 13.28 21.91 -3.25
N TYR A 172 12.68 21.01 -4.04
CA TYR A 172 13.40 20.27 -5.09
C TYR A 172 12.88 20.51 -6.50
N GLY A 173 11.72 21.18 -6.64
CA GLY A 173 11.05 21.40 -7.92
C GLY A 173 10.25 20.20 -8.42
N ARG A 174 10.82 18.99 -8.32
CA ARG A 174 10.18 17.71 -8.67
C ARG A 174 10.47 16.67 -7.61
N PHE A 175 9.64 15.62 -7.54
CA PHE A 175 9.83 14.51 -6.60
C PHE A 175 9.37 13.18 -7.17
N VAL A 176 9.85 12.11 -6.54
CA VAL A 176 9.40 10.74 -6.77
C VAL A 176 8.83 10.15 -5.49
N LEU A 177 7.62 9.62 -5.56
CA LEU A 177 6.99 8.84 -4.51
C LEU A 177 6.95 7.37 -4.94
N VAL A 178 7.58 6.50 -4.14
CA VAL A 178 7.57 5.05 -4.31
C VAL A 178 6.54 4.49 -3.34
N ASP A 179 5.39 4.06 -3.88
CA ASP A 179 4.24 3.53 -3.14
C ASP A 179 4.35 2.02 -3.03
N VAL A 180 4.81 1.53 -1.86
CA VAL A 180 5.20 0.13 -1.66
C VAL A 180 4.05 -0.69 -1.13
N HIS A 181 3.72 -1.74 -1.85
CA HIS A 181 2.70 -2.73 -1.56
C HIS A 181 3.24 -4.16 -1.68
N SER A 182 2.40 -5.13 -1.35
CA SER A 182 2.68 -6.54 -1.59
C SER A 182 1.42 -7.30 -1.98
N TYR A 183 1.60 -8.48 -2.62
CA TYR A 183 0.49 -9.28 -3.05
C TYR A 183 0.69 -10.78 -2.83
N ASN A 184 -0.42 -11.47 -2.57
CA ASN A 184 -0.49 -12.90 -2.37
C ASN A 184 -0.35 -13.66 -3.69
N HIS A 185 0.36 -14.78 -3.68
CA HIS A 185 0.60 -15.61 -4.87
C HIS A 185 0.21 -17.08 -4.69
N ARG A 186 -0.26 -17.49 -3.50
CA ARG A 186 -0.81 -18.82 -3.20
C ARG A 186 -2.23 -18.74 -2.67
N ARG A 187 -3.11 -18.10 -3.43
CA ARG A 187 -4.47 -17.75 -2.97
C ARG A 187 -5.36 -18.96 -2.69
N GLU A 188 -5.11 -20.10 -3.34
CA GLU A 188 -5.97 -21.30 -3.22
C GLU A 188 -5.61 -22.18 -2.01
N GLY A 189 -4.68 -21.76 -1.16
CA GLY A 189 -4.37 -22.48 0.08
C GLY A 189 -2.87 -22.54 0.40
N PRO A 190 -2.52 -22.90 1.64
CA PRO A 190 -1.13 -22.91 2.10
C PRO A 190 -0.23 -23.92 1.35
N LYS A 191 -0.82 -24.91 0.72
CA LYS A 191 -0.13 -25.94 -0.09
C LYS A 191 -0.37 -25.77 -1.59
N ALA A 192 -1.07 -24.70 -2.00
CA ALA A 192 -1.33 -24.44 -3.41
C ALA A 192 -0.04 -24.13 -4.16
N VAL A 193 -0.03 -24.45 -5.45
CA VAL A 193 1.05 -24.07 -6.35
C VAL A 193 1.07 -22.52 -6.43
N PRO A 194 2.23 -21.88 -6.30
CA PRO A 194 2.33 -20.43 -6.51
C PRO A 194 1.80 -20.01 -7.88
N ALA A 195 1.25 -18.81 -7.95
CA ALA A 195 0.86 -18.21 -9.23
C ALA A 195 2.02 -18.23 -10.23
N SER A 196 1.70 -18.52 -11.51
CA SER A 196 2.71 -18.55 -12.57
C SER A 196 3.47 -17.23 -12.65
N GLN A 197 4.76 -17.31 -12.87
CA GLN A 197 5.61 -16.12 -13.04
C GLN A 197 5.13 -15.24 -14.22
N ASP A 198 4.54 -15.84 -15.26
CA ASP A 198 4.01 -15.09 -16.40
C ASP A 198 2.95 -14.04 -16.02
N GLY A 199 2.06 -14.37 -15.08
CA GLY A 199 1.01 -13.48 -14.59
C GLY A 199 1.33 -12.78 -13.28
N ALA A 200 2.40 -13.18 -12.57
CA ALA A 200 2.73 -12.72 -11.23
C ALA A 200 4.25 -12.52 -11.08
N PRO A 201 4.82 -11.40 -11.57
CA PRO A 201 6.25 -11.09 -11.45
C PRO A 201 6.67 -10.91 -9.99
N ASP A 202 7.97 -11.05 -9.68
CA ASP A 202 8.46 -10.83 -8.31
C ASP A 202 8.22 -9.39 -7.84
N ILE A 203 8.36 -8.44 -8.77
CA ILE A 203 8.02 -7.02 -8.55
C ILE A 203 7.20 -6.53 -9.74
N ASN A 204 5.97 -6.12 -9.48
CA ASN A 204 5.13 -5.46 -10.47
C ASN A 204 5.17 -3.94 -10.26
N ILE A 205 5.52 -3.21 -11.31
CA ILE A 205 5.55 -1.74 -11.32
C ILE A 205 4.28 -1.22 -11.97
N GLY A 206 3.51 -0.42 -11.24
CA GLY A 206 2.26 0.16 -11.71
C GLY A 206 2.41 1.63 -12.09
N THR A 207 2.10 2.00 -13.35
CA THR A 207 2.37 3.33 -13.90
C THR A 207 1.18 3.94 -14.66
N SER A 208 0.04 3.25 -14.72
CA SER A 208 -1.07 3.66 -15.60
C SER A 208 -1.83 4.94 -15.14
N SER A 209 -1.51 5.50 -13.98
CA SER A 209 -2.09 6.77 -13.51
C SER A 209 -1.26 8.00 -13.85
N MET A 210 -0.02 7.83 -14.37
CA MET A 210 0.88 8.92 -14.74
C MET A 210 0.90 9.19 -16.25
N ASP A 211 1.44 10.34 -16.63
CA ASP A 211 1.97 10.55 -17.99
C ASP A 211 3.28 9.76 -18.13
N ARG A 212 3.18 8.52 -18.63
CA ARG A 212 4.30 7.58 -18.74
C ARG A 212 5.41 8.09 -19.66
N ALA A 213 5.07 8.88 -20.68
CA ALA A 213 6.05 9.45 -21.60
C ALA A 213 6.88 10.54 -20.90
N ARG A 214 6.24 11.43 -20.16
CA ARG A 214 6.92 12.44 -19.34
C ARG A 214 7.87 11.80 -18.33
N TRP A 215 7.40 10.78 -17.62
CA TRP A 215 8.14 10.15 -16.52
C TRP A 215 9.02 8.98 -16.96
N ALA A 216 9.18 8.76 -18.29
CA ALA A 216 10.04 7.70 -18.82
C ALA A 216 11.46 7.72 -18.23
N PRO A 217 12.18 8.86 -18.13
CA PRO A 217 13.53 8.86 -17.60
C PRO A 217 13.62 8.33 -16.15
N VAL A 218 12.61 8.60 -15.33
CA VAL A 218 12.55 8.16 -13.93
C VAL A 218 12.16 6.70 -13.81
N VAL A 219 11.07 6.30 -14.48
CA VAL A 219 10.53 4.94 -14.39
C VAL A 219 11.47 3.92 -15.02
N ASP A 220 12.06 4.24 -16.19
CA ASP A 220 12.98 3.34 -16.89
C ASP A 220 14.25 3.13 -16.07
N ALA A 221 14.84 4.21 -15.53
CA ALA A 221 16.01 4.12 -14.66
C ALA A 221 15.73 3.30 -13.38
N PHE A 222 14.56 3.48 -12.77
CA PHE A 222 14.13 2.71 -11.61
C PHE A 222 14.01 1.22 -11.93
N MET A 223 13.32 0.87 -13.01
CA MET A 223 13.12 -0.51 -13.42
C MET A 223 14.45 -1.17 -13.80
N GLU A 224 15.34 -0.47 -14.49
CA GLU A 224 16.66 -0.99 -14.86
C GLU A 224 17.52 -1.27 -13.62
N ALA A 225 17.50 -0.35 -12.63
CA ALA A 225 18.21 -0.52 -11.37
C ALA A 225 17.73 -1.75 -10.58
N LEU A 226 16.44 -2.09 -10.67
CA LEU A 226 15.88 -3.30 -10.04
C LEU A 226 16.21 -4.57 -10.85
N ARG A 227 16.03 -4.55 -12.19
CA ARG A 227 16.28 -5.69 -13.08
C ARG A 227 17.72 -6.17 -13.03
N GLY A 228 18.67 -5.28 -12.77
CA GLY A 228 20.08 -5.64 -12.58
C GLY A 228 20.40 -6.42 -11.29
N ARG A 229 19.40 -6.71 -10.45
CA ARG A 229 19.57 -7.36 -9.15
C ARG A 229 19.23 -8.85 -9.19
N ARG A 230 19.73 -9.55 -8.18
CA ARG A 230 19.42 -10.96 -7.96
C ARG A 230 18.74 -11.14 -6.60
N PHE A 231 17.76 -12.02 -6.57
CA PHE A 231 17.11 -12.46 -5.35
C PHE A 231 17.27 -13.97 -5.20
N ASN A 232 17.79 -14.43 -4.07
CA ASN A 232 18.08 -15.84 -3.81
C ASN A 232 18.96 -16.52 -4.90
N GLY A 233 19.87 -15.75 -5.52
CA GLY A 233 20.77 -16.27 -6.56
C GLY A 233 20.22 -16.16 -7.98
N GLU A 234 18.94 -15.92 -8.17
CA GLU A 234 18.28 -15.78 -9.47
C GLU A 234 18.05 -14.30 -9.85
N PRO A 235 18.03 -13.92 -11.13
CA PRO A 235 17.60 -12.60 -11.56
C PRO A 235 16.19 -12.33 -11.07
N ILE A 236 15.95 -11.15 -10.47
CA ILE A 236 14.61 -10.79 -10.03
C ILE A 236 13.74 -10.37 -11.23
N ASP A 237 12.52 -10.87 -11.28
CA ASP A 237 11.56 -10.56 -12.36
C ASP A 237 10.82 -9.25 -12.06
N VAL A 238 11.17 -8.19 -12.80
CA VAL A 238 10.57 -6.85 -12.65
C VAL A 238 9.84 -6.48 -13.92
N ARG A 239 8.52 -6.34 -13.85
CA ARG A 239 7.69 -6.02 -15.01
C ARG A 239 6.70 -4.91 -14.72
N GLU A 240 6.32 -4.20 -15.78
CA GLU A 240 5.43 -3.04 -15.72
C GLU A 240 4.00 -3.44 -16.08
N ASN A 241 3.03 -3.06 -15.26
CA ASN A 241 1.58 -3.16 -15.51
C ASN A 241 1.08 -4.59 -15.85
N VAL A 242 1.66 -5.63 -15.25
CA VAL A 242 1.21 -7.02 -15.48
C VAL A 242 -0.05 -7.29 -14.65
N LEU A 243 0.07 -7.37 -13.34
CA LEU A 243 -1.03 -7.70 -12.43
C LEU A 243 -1.72 -6.45 -11.87
N PHE A 244 -0.93 -5.45 -11.50
CA PHE A 244 -1.40 -4.19 -10.94
C PHE A 244 -0.99 -3.02 -11.83
N GLN A 245 -1.95 -2.15 -12.12
CA GLN A 245 -1.79 -1.07 -13.09
C GLN A 245 -1.31 0.25 -12.45
N GLY A 246 -1.15 0.33 -11.13
CA GLY A 246 -0.82 1.59 -10.45
C GLY A 246 -1.95 2.62 -10.54
N LYS A 247 -3.20 2.19 -10.36
CA LYS A 247 -4.41 3.03 -10.35
C LYS A 247 -5.00 3.19 -8.95
N GLY A 248 -4.21 2.93 -7.92
CA GLY A 248 -4.57 3.18 -6.54
C GLY A 248 -4.76 4.67 -6.26
N GLU A 249 -5.44 4.99 -5.16
CA GLU A 249 -5.77 6.39 -4.85
C GLU A 249 -4.50 7.22 -4.61
N GLN A 250 -3.49 6.67 -3.93
CA GLN A 250 -2.27 7.44 -3.64
C GLN A 250 -1.55 7.89 -4.92
N THR A 251 -1.34 7.00 -5.88
CA THR A 251 -0.70 7.36 -7.15
C THR A 251 -1.56 8.32 -7.97
N ARG A 252 -2.87 8.10 -8.02
CA ARG A 252 -3.81 9.02 -8.69
C ARG A 252 -3.83 10.40 -8.04
N PHE A 253 -3.83 10.47 -6.70
CA PHE A 253 -3.79 11.71 -5.95
C PHE A 253 -2.54 12.53 -6.26
N VAL A 254 -1.37 11.89 -6.30
CA VAL A 254 -0.11 12.56 -6.66
C VAL A 254 -0.20 13.13 -8.08
N HIS A 255 -0.58 12.33 -9.06
CA HIS A 255 -0.62 12.78 -10.46
C HIS A 255 -1.73 13.82 -10.72
N ALA A 256 -2.81 13.83 -9.94
CA ALA A 256 -3.85 14.84 -10.05
C ALA A 256 -3.46 16.18 -9.41
N ASN A 257 -2.70 16.16 -8.30
CA ASN A 257 -2.32 17.38 -7.57
C ASN A 257 -0.96 17.93 -8.00
N PHE A 258 -0.07 17.09 -8.57
CA PHE A 258 1.30 17.42 -8.97
C PHE A 258 1.61 16.87 -10.38
N PRO A 259 0.80 17.20 -11.41
CA PRO A 259 0.89 16.55 -12.73
C PRO A 259 2.22 16.78 -13.45
N GLU A 260 2.89 17.91 -13.18
CA GLU A 260 4.14 18.30 -13.81
C GLU A 260 5.38 17.96 -12.97
N THR A 261 5.20 17.77 -11.66
CA THR A 261 6.31 17.76 -10.70
C THR A 261 6.38 16.50 -9.86
N GLY A 262 5.28 15.74 -9.73
CA GLY A 262 5.19 14.53 -8.93
C GLY A 262 5.14 13.25 -9.77
N CYS A 263 6.11 12.35 -9.58
CA CYS A 263 6.09 10.99 -10.11
C CYS A 263 5.75 10.01 -8.99
N ALA A 264 4.61 9.33 -9.06
CA ALA A 264 4.25 8.28 -8.12
C ALA A 264 4.29 6.91 -8.80
N ILE A 265 5.10 6.00 -8.28
CA ILE A 265 5.32 4.67 -8.82
C ILE A 265 4.75 3.66 -7.81
N ALA A 266 3.71 2.90 -8.19
CA ALA A 266 3.25 1.78 -7.38
C ALA A 266 4.21 0.59 -7.54
N VAL A 267 4.67 0.05 -6.42
CA VAL A 267 5.61 -1.08 -6.40
C VAL A 267 4.99 -2.21 -5.59
N GLU A 268 4.62 -3.28 -6.28
CA GLU A 268 3.92 -4.42 -5.72
C GLU A 268 4.87 -5.63 -5.63
N PHE A 269 5.29 -5.97 -4.43
CA PHE A 269 6.13 -7.13 -4.20
C PHE A 269 5.28 -8.40 -4.07
N LYS A 270 5.62 -9.45 -4.84
CA LYS A 270 5.13 -10.79 -4.55
C LYS A 270 5.58 -11.19 -3.14
N LYS A 271 4.69 -11.76 -2.31
CA LYS A 271 5.01 -12.17 -0.93
C LYS A 271 5.97 -13.39 -0.87
N ILE A 272 7.13 -13.27 -1.55
CA ILE A 272 8.22 -14.23 -1.52
C ILE A 272 9.15 -14.04 -0.31
N PHE A 273 8.86 -13.05 0.51
CA PHE A 273 9.60 -12.68 1.73
C PHE A 273 8.90 -13.13 3.02
N MET A 274 7.78 -13.84 2.88
CA MET A 274 7.03 -14.39 4.01
C MET A 274 6.17 -15.57 3.56
N ASP A 275 5.74 -16.37 4.50
CA ASP A 275 4.65 -17.31 4.26
C ASP A 275 3.30 -16.58 4.43
N GLU A 276 2.57 -16.38 3.33
CA GLU A 276 1.34 -15.57 3.31
C GLU A 276 0.17 -16.18 4.10
N TRP A 277 0.25 -17.48 4.45
CA TRP A 277 -0.80 -18.17 5.21
C TRP A 277 -0.57 -18.18 6.70
N SER A 278 0.68 -18.34 7.14
CA SER A 278 1.03 -18.31 8.55
C SER A 278 1.46 -16.92 9.04
N GLY A 279 1.65 -15.97 8.13
CA GLY A 279 2.18 -14.64 8.44
C GLY A 279 3.66 -14.63 8.83
N LYS A 280 4.35 -15.78 8.74
CA LYS A 280 5.74 -15.90 9.19
C LYS A 280 6.71 -15.23 8.23
N PRO A 281 7.50 -14.22 8.68
CA PRO A 281 8.48 -13.54 7.85
C PRO A 281 9.74 -14.39 7.59
N ASP A 282 10.34 -14.19 6.42
CA ASP A 282 11.74 -14.50 6.15
C ASP A 282 12.55 -13.19 6.26
N TRP A 283 13.13 -12.95 7.43
CA TRP A 283 13.90 -11.73 7.69
C TRP A 283 15.10 -11.55 6.75
N GLY A 284 15.72 -12.66 6.32
CA GLY A 284 16.79 -12.58 5.33
C GLY A 284 16.30 -12.10 3.96
N ALA A 285 15.11 -12.54 3.54
CA ALA A 285 14.48 -12.08 2.32
C ALA A 285 14.06 -10.60 2.43
N ILE A 286 13.47 -10.20 3.57
CA ILE A 286 13.07 -8.80 3.85
C ILE A 286 14.30 -7.88 3.74
N GLU A 287 15.41 -8.20 4.39
CA GLU A 287 16.63 -7.39 4.33
C GLU A 287 17.23 -7.30 2.91
N ARG A 288 17.16 -8.39 2.12
CA ARG A 288 17.62 -8.37 0.72
C ARG A 288 16.75 -7.45 -0.15
N LEU A 289 15.41 -7.50 0.01
CA LEU A 289 14.49 -6.64 -0.73
C LEU A 289 14.60 -5.18 -0.28
N ARG A 290 14.77 -4.93 1.02
CA ARG A 290 15.08 -3.61 1.56
C ARG A 290 16.34 -3.02 0.91
N ALA A 291 17.48 -3.74 0.97
CA ALA A 291 18.73 -3.28 0.38
C ALA A 291 18.62 -3.05 -1.14
N MET A 292 17.86 -3.91 -1.84
CA MET A 292 17.58 -3.77 -3.26
C MET A 292 16.82 -2.47 -3.54
N LEU A 293 15.73 -2.22 -2.82
CA LEU A 293 14.92 -1.02 -3.02
C LEU A 293 15.70 0.24 -2.60
N ALA A 294 16.43 0.21 -1.48
CA ALA A 294 17.29 1.31 -1.04
C ALA A 294 18.34 1.72 -2.10
N SER A 295 18.89 0.75 -2.84
CA SER A 295 19.86 1.01 -3.90
C SER A 295 19.30 1.79 -5.09
N THR A 296 17.97 1.92 -5.21
CA THR A 296 17.32 2.72 -6.25
C THR A 296 17.23 4.19 -5.89
N VAL A 297 17.36 4.56 -4.61
CA VAL A 297 17.20 5.95 -4.14
C VAL A 297 18.15 6.91 -4.88
N PRO A 298 19.48 6.68 -4.96
CA PRO A 298 20.37 7.57 -5.68
C PRO A 298 20.09 7.62 -7.18
N VAL A 299 19.58 6.53 -7.76
CA VAL A 299 19.19 6.49 -9.18
C VAL A 299 17.98 7.38 -9.43
N LEU A 300 16.95 7.29 -8.57
CA LEU A 300 15.75 8.13 -8.62
C LEU A 300 16.08 9.60 -8.40
N GLU A 301 16.98 9.92 -7.45
CA GLU A 301 17.45 11.28 -7.21
C GLU A 301 18.13 11.87 -8.46
N ALA A 302 19.02 11.11 -9.08
CA ALA A 302 19.71 11.54 -10.30
C ALA A 302 18.73 11.74 -11.46
N ALA A 303 17.81 10.78 -11.66
CA ALA A 303 16.83 10.83 -12.74
C ALA A 303 15.90 12.03 -12.60
N VAL A 304 15.33 12.29 -11.42
CA VAL A 304 14.38 13.39 -11.23
C VAL A 304 15.06 14.77 -11.30
N ARG A 305 16.32 14.89 -10.84
CA ARG A 305 17.10 16.13 -10.98
C ARG A 305 17.53 16.40 -12.41
N GLY A 306 17.72 15.36 -13.22
CA GLY A 306 18.08 15.47 -14.64
C GLY A 306 16.92 15.86 -15.56
N MET A 307 15.68 15.89 -15.06
CA MET A 307 14.53 16.34 -15.85
C MET A 307 14.49 17.87 -15.91
N THR A 308 14.69 18.41 -17.08
CA THR A 308 14.61 19.87 -17.36
C THR A 308 13.18 20.35 -17.51
#